data_e88ad99cec7503f04471437c8aaa672a
#
_entry.id   e88ad99cec7503f04471437c8aaa672a
#
_cell.length_a   1.000
_cell.length_b   1.000
_cell.length_c   1.000
_cell.angle_alpha   90.00
_cell.angle_beta   90.00
_cell.angle_gamma   90.00
#
_symmetry.space_group_name_H-M   'P 1'
#
loop_
_entity.id
_entity.type
_entity.pdbx_description
1 polymer ?
#
loop_
_entity_poly.entity_id
_entity_poly.type
_entity_poly.pdbx_seq_one_letter_code
_entity_poly.pdbx_strand_id
1 'polypeptide(L)'
;MSLDLNEIYVDNAATTPVTEEVLNEMLPYFTKSYGNPSGLYMLSQESKAAIEFARDKVAKVINSQSSEIIFTSGGTESNNLALKGFCKSDIIDDQDEIIISSIEHHAIIHPAEQLTSIGYKIRYCNVDENGLIKVNEFEKLINER
;
A
#
# COMPACT_ATOMS: atom_id res chain seq x y z
N MET A 1 25.12 6.19 18.35
CA MET A 1 24.22 6.27 19.51
C MET A 1 23.88 4.82 19.82
N SER A 2 24.46 4.20 20.85
CA SER A 2 24.12 2.82 21.25
C SER A 2 22.75 2.85 21.87
N LEU A 3 21.83 2.10 21.34
CA LEU A 3 20.55 1.83 21.99
C LEU A 3 20.86 1.20 23.35
N ASP A 4 20.26 1.73 24.41
CA ASP A 4 20.38 1.17 25.75
C ASP A 4 19.72 -0.20 25.71
N LEU A 5 20.47 -1.26 26.02
CA LEU A 5 20.04 -2.66 25.93
C LEU A 5 18.82 -3.02 26.82
N ASN A 6 18.31 -2.03 27.55
CA ASN A 6 17.13 -2.15 28.43
C ASN A 6 15.86 -1.52 27.83
N GLU A 7 15.92 -0.92 26.64
CA GLU A 7 14.73 -0.35 26.00
C GLU A 7 13.97 -1.43 25.22
N ILE A 8 12.70 -1.66 25.61
CA ILE A 8 11.79 -2.58 24.92
C ILE A 8 10.86 -1.74 24.05
N TYR A 9 11.03 -1.84 22.73
CA TYR A 9 10.13 -1.21 21.78
C TYR A 9 8.88 -2.06 21.56
N VAL A 10 7.71 -1.51 21.86
CA VAL A 10 6.41 -2.23 21.82
C VAL A 10 5.42 -1.67 20.80
N ASP A 11 5.80 -0.66 20.01
CA ASP A 11 4.96 -0.05 18.97
C ASP A 11 5.34 -0.56 17.57
N ASN A 12 5.34 -1.86 17.39
CA ASN A 12 5.67 -2.48 16.10
C ASN A 12 4.62 -2.23 15.01
N ALA A 13 3.45 -1.70 15.37
CA ALA A 13 2.45 -1.23 14.40
C ALA A 13 2.91 0.06 13.68
N ALA A 14 3.70 0.89 14.34
CA ALA A 14 4.25 2.10 13.73
C ALA A 14 5.45 1.79 12.83
N THR A 15 6.38 0.95 13.28
CA THR A 15 7.56 0.54 12.50
C THR A 15 8.20 -0.73 13.07
N THR A 16 9.01 -1.38 12.24
CA THR A 16 9.86 -2.53 12.63
C THR A 16 11.27 -2.31 12.13
N PRO A 17 12.30 -2.89 12.79
CA PRO A 17 13.65 -2.84 12.27
C PRO A 17 13.77 -3.65 10.96
N VAL A 18 14.65 -3.21 10.07
CA VAL A 18 15.08 -4.01 8.92
C VAL A 18 15.94 -5.15 9.44
N THR A 19 15.64 -6.40 9.06
CA THR A 19 16.48 -7.55 9.46
C THR A 19 17.82 -7.53 8.75
N GLU A 20 18.82 -8.21 9.31
CA GLU A 20 20.16 -8.26 8.71
C GLU A 20 20.16 -8.91 7.32
N GLU A 21 19.34 -9.94 7.12
CA GLU A 21 19.21 -10.61 5.84
C GLU A 21 18.69 -9.65 4.77
N VAL A 22 17.64 -8.87 5.08
CA VAL A 22 17.08 -7.87 4.17
C VAL A 22 18.07 -6.76 3.91
N LEU A 23 18.76 -6.26 4.95
CA LEU A 23 19.76 -5.22 4.81
C LEU A 23 20.90 -5.67 3.87
N ASN A 24 21.41 -6.89 4.03
CA ASN A 24 22.48 -7.44 3.21
C ASN A 24 22.07 -7.56 1.73
N GLU A 25 20.83 -7.94 1.44
CA GLU A 25 20.28 -7.96 0.07
C GLU A 25 20.12 -6.54 -0.52
N MET A 26 19.87 -5.53 0.29
CA MET A 26 19.73 -4.14 -0.16
C MET A 26 21.08 -3.46 -0.44
N LEU A 27 22.10 -3.72 0.37
CA LEU A 27 23.39 -3.00 0.33
C LEU A 27 24.03 -2.89 -1.07
N PRO A 28 24.05 -3.92 -1.92
CA PRO A 28 24.64 -3.82 -3.26
C PRO A 28 24.00 -2.76 -4.14
N TYR A 29 22.71 -2.49 -3.98
CA TYR A 29 21.97 -1.51 -4.79
C TYR A 29 22.27 -0.05 -4.43
N PHE A 30 22.88 0.20 -3.27
CA PHE A 30 23.31 1.55 -2.89
C PHE A 30 24.67 1.93 -3.47
N THR A 31 25.52 0.94 -3.79
CA THR A 31 26.92 1.21 -4.11
C THR A 31 27.46 0.54 -5.36
N LYS A 32 26.91 -0.59 -5.77
CA LYS A 32 27.39 -1.40 -6.91
C LYS A 32 26.37 -1.46 -8.05
N SER A 33 25.16 -1.92 -7.79
CA SER A 33 24.10 -2.13 -8.79
C SER A 33 23.08 -0.98 -8.76
N TYR A 34 23.56 0.26 -8.78
CA TYR A 34 22.76 1.50 -8.63
C TYR A 34 22.26 2.07 -9.97
N GLY A 35 22.29 1.32 -11.05
CA GLY A 35 21.90 1.78 -12.38
C GLY A 35 20.42 2.17 -12.43
N ASN A 36 20.12 3.25 -13.16
CA ASN A 36 18.75 3.62 -13.45
C ASN A 36 18.07 2.52 -14.29
N PRO A 37 17.02 1.84 -13.81
CA PRO A 37 16.40 0.71 -14.50
C PRO A 37 15.77 1.06 -15.86
N SER A 38 15.60 2.35 -16.18
CA SER A 38 15.10 2.82 -17.48
C SER A 38 16.22 2.99 -18.53
N GLY A 39 17.50 2.84 -18.15
CA GLY A 39 18.62 2.98 -19.08
C GLY A 39 18.84 1.74 -19.95
N LEU A 40 19.60 1.92 -21.04
CA LEU A 40 19.87 0.86 -22.02
C LEU A 40 21.19 0.10 -21.80
N TYR A 41 22.06 0.61 -20.94
CA TYR A 41 23.37 0.02 -20.67
C TYR A 41 23.32 -1.08 -19.60
N MET A 42 24.37 -1.88 -19.48
CA MET A 42 24.40 -3.11 -18.67
C MET A 42 24.01 -2.89 -17.22
N LEU A 43 24.56 -1.88 -16.53
CA LEU A 43 24.25 -1.60 -15.13
C LEU A 43 22.74 -1.30 -14.93
N SER A 44 22.10 -0.68 -15.90
CA SER A 44 20.65 -0.43 -15.87
C SER A 44 19.83 -1.69 -16.07
N GLN A 45 20.27 -2.57 -16.96
CA GLN A 45 19.60 -3.85 -17.21
C GLN A 45 19.69 -4.78 -15.99
N GLU A 46 20.82 -4.77 -15.28
CA GLU A 46 20.97 -5.50 -14.01
C GLU A 46 19.97 -5.00 -12.95
N SER A 47 19.87 -3.67 -12.78
CA SER A 47 18.91 -3.09 -11.84
C SER A 47 17.46 -3.40 -12.23
N LYS A 48 17.13 -3.33 -13.52
CA LYS A 48 15.79 -3.70 -14.02
C LYS A 48 15.48 -5.16 -13.75
N ALA A 49 16.41 -6.06 -14.05
CA ALA A 49 16.24 -7.50 -13.82
C ALA A 49 16.01 -7.81 -12.33
N ALA A 50 16.71 -7.12 -11.43
CA ALA A 50 16.51 -7.28 -9.99
C ALA A 50 15.11 -6.83 -9.54
N ILE A 51 14.60 -5.70 -10.05
CA ILE A 51 13.25 -5.22 -9.75
C ILE A 51 12.19 -6.22 -10.25
N GLU A 52 12.33 -6.70 -11.49
CA GLU A 52 11.36 -7.67 -12.04
C GLU A 52 11.42 -9.00 -11.29
N PHE A 53 12.59 -9.46 -10.90
CA PHE A 53 12.72 -10.65 -10.06
C PHE A 53 12.02 -10.48 -8.69
N ALA A 54 12.20 -9.32 -8.04
CA ALA A 54 11.52 -9.02 -6.78
C ALA A 54 10.00 -8.95 -6.97
N ARG A 55 9.54 -8.33 -8.06
CA ARG A 55 8.12 -8.25 -8.46
C ARG A 55 7.50 -9.64 -8.62
N ASP A 56 8.16 -10.55 -9.32
CA ASP A 56 7.74 -11.93 -9.48
C ASP A 56 7.62 -12.68 -8.15
N LYS A 57 8.56 -12.43 -7.22
CA LYS A 57 8.52 -13.03 -5.88
C LYS A 57 7.30 -12.55 -5.09
N VAL A 58 7.03 -11.24 -5.08
CA VAL A 58 5.87 -10.67 -4.40
C VAL A 58 4.58 -11.21 -5.01
N ALA A 59 4.46 -11.21 -6.33
CA ALA A 59 3.30 -11.73 -7.05
C ALA A 59 2.99 -13.18 -6.66
N LYS A 60 4.00 -14.04 -6.61
CA LYS A 60 3.84 -15.45 -6.19
C LYS A 60 3.32 -15.60 -4.77
N VAL A 61 3.78 -14.76 -3.83
CA VAL A 61 3.35 -14.83 -2.42
C VAL A 61 1.86 -14.55 -2.28
N ILE A 62 1.32 -13.62 -3.07
CA ILE A 62 -0.10 -13.22 -3.00
C ILE A 62 -0.95 -13.85 -4.11
N ASN A 63 -0.39 -14.80 -4.86
CA ASN A 63 -1.05 -15.51 -5.97
C ASN A 63 -1.62 -14.55 -7.04
N SER A 64 -0.81 -13.57 -7.45
CA SER A 64 -1.12 -12.61 -8.51
C SER A 64 -0.13 -12.72 -9.67
N GLN A 65 -0.37 -11.94 -10.74
CA GLN A 65 0.58 -11.78 -11.84
C GLN A 65 1.57 -10.64 -11.53
N SER A 66 2.78 -10.73 -12.05
CA SER A 66 3.81 -9.69 -11.86
C SER A 66 3.36 -8.31 -12.37
N SER A 67 2.56 -8.28 -13.44
CA SER A 67 1.95 -7.06 -13.99
C SER A 67 0.96 -6.36 -13.06
N GLU A 68 0.45 -7.05 -12.04
CA GLU A 68 -0.48 -6.51 -11.05
C GLU A 68 0.24 -5.92 -9.83
N ILE A 69 1.57 -6.06 -9.74
CA ILE A 69 2.36 -5.54 -8.63
C ILE A 69 2.90 -4.16 -8.97
N ILE A 70 2.62 -3.19 -8.12
CA ILE A 70 3.15 -1.83 -8.22
C ILE A 70 3.94 -1.52 -6.96
N PHE A 71 5.25 -1.26 -7.10
CA PHE A 71 6.07 -0.78 -6.01
C PHE A 71 5.84 0.71 -5.79
N THR A 72 5.63 1.11 -4.55
CA THR A 72 5.41 2.48 -4.11
C THR A 72 6.40 2.86 -3.02
N SER A 73 6.47 4.13 -2.68
CA SER A 73 7.32 4.64 -1.59
C SER A 73 6.82 4.24 -0.19
N GLY A 74 5.59 3.73 -0.08
CA GLY A 74 5.00 3.30 1.19
C GLY A 74 3.48 3.25 1.16
N GLY A 75 2.88 2.86 2.30
CA GLY A 75 1.44 2.65 2.41
C GLY A 75 0.58 3.86 2.06
N THR A 76 1.04 5.08 2.37
CA THR A 76 0.32 6.31 2.01
C THR A 76 0.18 6.47 0.50
N GLU A 77 1.25 6.24 -0.26
CA GLU A 77 1.18 6.28 -1.72
C GLU A 77 0.32 5.16 -2.27
N SER A 78 0.46 3.93 -1.74
CA SER A 78 -0.36 2.78 -2.14
C SER A 78 -1.84 3.05 -1.96
N ASN A 79 -2.25 3.57 -0.81
CA ASN A 79 -3.65 3.89 -0.51
C ASN A 79 -4.19 5.01 -1.42
N ASN A 80 -3.39 6.05 -1.67
CA ASN A 80 -3.78 7.11 -2.61
C ASN A 80 -3.91 6.59 -4.05
N LEU A 81 -2.98 5.74 -4.48
CA LEU A 81 -3.01 5.13 -5.80
C LEU A 81 -4.24 4.24 -5.97
N ALA A 82 -4.56 3.40 -4.96
CA ALA A 82 -5.73 2.55 -4.99
C ALA A 82 -7.03 3.37 -5.04
N LEU A 83 -7.25 4.27 -4.10
CA LEU A 83 -8.48 5.04 -4.00
C LEU A 83 -8.66 6.00 -5.19
N LYS A 84 -7.69 6.89 -5.42
CA LYS A 84 -7.80 7.93 -6.45
C LYS A 84 -7.60 7.39 -7.87
N GLY A 85 -6.74 6.37 -8.03
CA GLY A 85 -6.51 5.72 -9.32
C GLY A 85 -7.74 4.96 -9.78
N PHE A 86 -8.38 4.23 -8.88
CA PHE A 86 -9.60 3.50 -9.18
C PHE A 86 -10.76 4.45 -9.51
N CYS A 87 -10.97 5.51 -8.73
CA CYS A 87 -12.01 6.51 -8.98
C CYS A 87 -11.84 7.31 -10.28
N LYS A 88 -10.63 7.39 -10.82
CA LYS A 88 -10.35 8.04 -12.11
C LYS A 88 -10.34 7.09 -13.30
N SER A 89 -10.57 5.80 -13.06
CA SER A 89 -10.65 4.82 -14.13
C SER A 89 -12.03 4.85 -14.79
N ASP A 90 -12.10 4.52 -16.07
CA ASP A 90 -13.36 4.38 -16.81
C ASP A 90 -14.24 3.21 -16.34
N ILE A 91 -13.81 2.52 -15.26
CA ILE A 91 -14.51 1.37 -14.68
C ILE A 91 -15.56 1.80 -13.67
N ILE A 92 -15.39 3.00 -13.07
CA ILE A 92 -16.31 3.55 -12.06
C ILE A 92 -17.20 4.61 -12.66
N ASP A 93 -18.51 4.48 -12.41
CA ASP A 93 -19.49 5.52 -12.62
C ASP A 93 -19.39 6.55 -11.47
N ASP A 94 -19.64 7.84 -11.75
CA ASP A 94 -19.75 8.91 -10.76
C ASP A 94 -20.95 8.70 -9.77
N GLN A 95 -21.80 7.71 -10.03
CA GLN A 95 -22.82 7.19 -9.11
C GLN A 95 -22.28 6.17 -8.10
N ASP A 96 -21.06 5.65 -8.27
CA ASP A 96 -20.50 4.64 -7.39
C ASP A 96 -20.12 5.22 -6.03
N GLU A 97 -20.33 4.43 -4.98
CA GLU A 97 -20.05 4.80 -3.60
C GLU A 97 -18.83 4.06 -3.09
N ILE A 98 -18.03 4.72 -2.27
CA ILE A 98 -16.86 4.13 -1.62
C ILE A 98 -17.20 3.89 -0.15
N ILE A 99 -17.05 2.65 0.29
CA ILE A 99 -17.25 2.27 1.69
C ILE A 99 -15.87 2.11 2.34
N ILE A 100 -15.63 2.82 3.43
CA ILE A 100 -14.44 2.70 4.25
C ILE A 100 -14.80 2.40 5.70
N SER A 101 -13.87 1.80 6.44
CA SER A 101 -14.04 1.61 7.88
C SER A 101 -14.00 2.95 8.61
N SER A 102 -14.75 3.07 9.73
CA SER A 102 -14.75 4.28 10.56
C SER A 102 -13.46 4.51 11.36
N ILE A 103 -12.55 3.52 11.38
CA ILE A 103 -11.28 3.55 12.12
C ILE A 103 -10.06 3.53 11.20
N GLU A 104 -10.22 3.90 9.95
CA GLU A 104 -9.13 3.91 8.98
C GLU A 104 -8.01 4.89 9.37
N HIS A 105 -6.80 4.56 8.92
CA HIS A 105 -5.67 5.47 9.01
C HIS A 105 -5.90 6.72 8.15
N HIS A 106 -5.32 7.86 8.53
CA HIS A 106 -5.41 9.12 7.77
C HIS A 106 -4.99 9.02 6.30
N ALA A 107 -4.13 8.05 5.96
CA ALA A 107 -3.76 7.75 4.57
C ALA A 107 -4.92 7.23 3.71
N ILE A 108 -6.05 6.84 4.31
CA ILE A 108 -7.30 6.47 3.64
C ILE A 108 -8.37 7.56 3.84
N ILE A 109 -8.53 8.06 5.06
CA ILE A 109 -9.56 9.07 5.38
C ILE A 109 -9.38 10.34 4.54
N HIS A 110 -8.19 10.94 4.52
CA HIS A 110 -7.98 12.19 3.78
C HIS A 110 -8.15 12.05 2.26
N PRO A 111 -7.63 11.00 1.58
CA PRO A 111 -7.97 10.76 0.18
C PRO A 111 -9.47 10.58 -0.07
N ALA A 112 -10.19 9.88 0.81
CA ALA A 112 -11.64 9.71 0.71
C ALA A 112 -12.37 11.06 0.83
N GLU A 113 -12.01 11.90 1.80
CA GLU A 113 -12.55 13.25 1.95
C GLU A 113 -12.30 14.12 0.70
N GLN A 114 -11.11 14.02 0.09
CA GLN A 114 -10.81 14.69 -1.18
C GLN A 114 -11.72 14.20 -2.32
N LEU A 115 -11.99 12.91 -2.39
CA LEU A 115 -12.91 12.34 -3.38
C LEU A 115 -14.34 12.84 -3.19
N THR A 116 -14.78 13.03 -1.94
CA THR A 116 -16.08 13.66 -1.65
C THR A 116 -16.16 15.07 -2.22
N SER A 117 -15.07 15.86 -2.16
CA SER A 117 -15.05 17.23 -2.70
C SER A 117 -15.20 17.32 -4.22
N ILE A 118 -14.99 16.22 -4.93
CA ILE A 118 -15.15 16.11 -6.39
C ILE A 118 -16.34 15.25 -6.82
N GLY A 119 -17.25 14.93 -5.88
CA GLY A 119 -18.55 14.35 -6.17
C GLY A 119 -18.73 12.88 -5.79
N TYR A 120 -17.68 12.17 -5.37
CA TYR A 120 -17.83 10.78 -4.93
C TYR A 120 -18.50 10.70 -3.57
N LYS A 121 -19.35 9.72 -3.39
CA LYS A 121 -20.05 9.48 -2.12
C LYS A 121 -19.23 8.50 -1.27
N ILE A 122 -18.88 8.94 -0.06
CA ILE A 122 -18.15 8.12 0.90
C ILE A 122 -19.11 7.69 2.01
N ARG A 123 -19.14 6.39 2.29
CA ARG A 123 -19.88 5.81 3.41
C ARG A 123 -18.92 5.20 4.42
N TYR A 124 -19.22 5.37 5.70
CA TYR A 124 -18.43 4.84 6.79
C TYR A 124 -19.11 3.59 7.37
N CYS A 125 -18.39 2.48 7.37
CA CYS A 125 -18.82 1.27 8.05
C CYS A 125 -18.30 1.28 9.48
N ASN A 126 -19.21 1.17 10.46
CA ASN A 126 -18.84 1.16 11.86
C ASN A 126 -18.19 -0.16 12.27
N VAL A 127 -17.39 -0.07 13.33
CA VAL A 127 -16.78 -1.22 13.99
C VAL A 127 -17.40 -1.44 15.37
N ASP A 128 -17.17 -2.63 15.92
CA ASP A 128 -17.52 -2.93 17.30
C ASP A 128 -16.45 -2.41 18.29
N GLU A 129 -16.60 -2.73 19.56
CA GLU A 129 -15.69 -2.35 20.65
C GLU A 129 -14.29 -2.95 20.53
N ASN A 130 -14.12 -3.99 19.73
CA ASN A 130 -12.84 -4.65 19.44
C ASN A 130 -12.21 -4.18 18.13
N GLY A 131 -12.83 -3.24 17.41
CA GLY A 131 -12.38 -2.74 16.11
C GLY A 131 -12.76 -3.64 14.94
N LEU A 132 -13.65 -4.62 15.11
CA LEU A 132 -14.11 -5.49 14.04
C LEU A 132 -15.27 -4.84 13.27
N ILE A 133 -15.23 -4.94 11.95
CA ILE A 133 -16.32 -4.45 11.09
C ILE A 133 -17.62 -5.19 11.43
N LYS A 134 -18.69 -4.44 11.62
CA LYS A 134 -20.03 -4.97 11.80
C LYS A 134 -20.58 -5.44 10.45
N VAL A 135 -20.44 -6.72 10.18
CA VAL A 135 -20.78 -7.33 8.88
C VAL A 135 -22.21 -7.00 8.45
N ASN A 136 -23.18 -7.06 9.37
CA ASN A 136 -24.58 -6.73 9.08
C ASN A 136 -24.79 -5.25 8.66
N GLU A 137 -23.98 -4.32 9.16
CA GLU A 137 -24.00 -2.92 8.72
C GLU A 137 -23.36 -2.78 7.35
N PHE A 138 -22.22 -3.45 7.12
CA PHE A 138 -21.55 -3.47 5.83
C PHE A 138 -22.45 -4.03 4.71
N GLU A 139 -23.14 -5.15 4.96
CA GLU A 139 -24.12 -5.72 4.01
C GLU A 139 -25.25 -4.77 3.67
N LYS A 140 -25.76 -4.00 4.65
CA LYS A 140 -26.76 -2.96 4.39
C LYS A 140 -26.20 -1.86 3.50
N LEU A 141 -24.98 -1.38 3.80
CA LEU A 141 -24.33 -0.33 3.02
C LEU A 141 -24.15 -0.73 1.54
N ILE A 142 -23.87 -2.01 1.24
CA ILE A 142 -23.77 -2.51 -0.14
C ILE A 142 -25.12 -2.60 -0.83
N ASN A 143 -26.18 -2.96 -0.10
CA ASN A 143 -27.49 -3.30 -0.68
C ASN A 143 -28.46 -2.11 -0.74
N GLU A 144 -28.12 -0.97 -0.16
CA GLU A 144 -28.95 0.25 -0.16
C GLU A 144 -28.75 1.13 -1.42
N ARG A 145 -28.60 0.52 -2.58
CA ARG A 145 -28.58 1.21 -3.88
C ARG A 145 -29.99 1.41 -4.45
#